data_2bff8c772d427e290feb2230567197f8
#
_entry.id   2bff8c772d427e290feb2230567197f8
#
_cell.length_a   1.000
_cell.length_b   1.000
_cell.length_c   1.000
_cell.angle_alpha   90.00
_cell.angle_beta   90.00
_cell.angle_gamma   90.00
#
_symmetry.space_group_name_H-M   'P 1'
#
loop_
_entity.id
_entity.type
_entity.pdbx_description
1 polymer ?
#
loop_
_entity_poly.entity_id
_entity_poly.type
_entity_poly.pdbx_seq_one_letter_code
_entity_poly.pdbx_strand_id
1 'polypeptide(L)'
;MSDERFKRLVARREQTAREREDVLAKRKAITDLAEEEAREDLLPEEDAEFRELTAQIKAKDDELAGLDERIKELSEESERQAQVTAGAAAVKRARARVESVGEARTYVQGNGRSYLQDLMRVQMNLDGDGTARTRLQRHAVDVASDPEYRDLTRTDGAGGYFVPPLWLMSQYIELARAGRAYANLCNGEALPAGTDSINIPRVATGTATGVQTTDNGAVTETDLTDDFVTAPVRTIAGQQDIAIQLLDQSPISFDQVVFRDLVADYATKTDLQVIAGSGSSGQVTGVRTTSNIETVTYTDATPTVGKLYSKLADAVQRVHTLRYMPPTAIVMHPRRWAYLLASVDANGRPLVVPGAGNPQNAIATLGAVAAEQVVGQMHGLPVITDPNMPTNLGTGTNQDVIHVLRASDLLLFESGIRTRVLPEVGSGNLTVRLQVYGYLAFTAGRYPKSIVEIGGTGLVSPAF
;
A
#
# COMPACT_ATOMS: atom_id res chain seq x y z
N MET A 1 -30.02 -22.44 19.48
CA MET A 1 -31.47 -22.09 19.42
C MET A 1 -31.85 -21.19 18.26
N SER A 2 -31.00 -20.30 17.79
CA SER A 2 -31.26 -19.46 16.60
C SER A 2 -31.30 -20.25 15.29
N ASP A 3 -30.44 -21.24 15.12
CA ASP A 3 -30.29 -22.03 13.89
C ASP A 3 -31.53 -22.89 13.53
N GLU A 4 -32.21 -23.45 14.53
CA GLU A 4 -33.47 -24.16 14.32
C GLU A 4 -34.64 -23.23 13.98
N ARG A 5 -34.67 -22.03 14.57
CA ARG A 5 -35.66 -21.01 14.21
C ARG A 5 -35.46 -20.50 12.80
N PHE A 6 -34.22 -20.26 12.41
CA PHE A 6 -33.85 -19.85 11.05
C PHE A 6 -34.30 -20.90 10.03
N LYS A 7 -33.97 -22.19 10.25
CA LYS A 7 -34.39 -23.29 9.36
C LYS A 7 -35.91 -23.39 9.24
N ARG A 8 -36.66 -23.19 10.34
CA ARG A 8 -38.14 -23.20 10.32
C ARG A 8 -38.71 -22.02 9.52
N LEU A 9 -38.10 -20.84 9.62
CA LEU A 9 -38.54 -19.68 8.84
C LEU A 9 -38.26 -19.85 7.35
N VAL A 10 -37.10 -20.38 7.00
CA VAL A 10 -36.77 -20.70 5.60
C VAL A 10 -37.72 -21.74 5.02
N ALA A 11 -38.00 -22.82 5.77
CA ALA A 11 -38.95 -23.84 5.34
C ALA A 11 -40.38 -23.28 5.16
N ARG A 12 -40.80 -22.39 6.08
CA ARG A 12 -42.10 -21.71 5.98
C ARG A 12 -42.16 -20.77 4.76
N ARG A 13 -41.10 -20.03 4.51
CA ARG A 13 -40.97 -19.18 3.33
C ARG A 13 -41.09 -19.99 2.02
N GLU A 14 -40.42 -21.12 1.94
CA GLU A 14 -40.51 -22.03 0.77
C GLU A 14 -41.91 -22.59 0.60
N GLN A 15 -42.58 -22.93 1.68
CA GLN A 15 -43.95 -23.40 1.66
C GLN A 15 -44.90 -22.30 1.16
N THR A 16 -44.82 -21.10 1.72
CA THR A 16 -45.64 -19.94 1.30
C THR A 16 -45.36 -19.56 -0.16
N ALA A 17 -44.12 -19.68 -0.64
CA ALA A 17 -43.78 -19.46 -2.04
C ALA A 17 -44.44 -20.49 -2.98
N ARG A 18 -44.47 -21.78 -2.61
CA ARG A 18 -45.18 -22.82 -3.37
C ARG A 18 -46.68 -22.59 -3.39
N GLU A 19 -47.26 -22.26 -2.22
CA GLU A 19 -48.70 -21.92 -2.14
C GLU A 19 -49.05 -20.70 -3.00
N ARG A 20 -48.17 -19.72 -3.11
CA ARG A 20 -48.31 -18.57 -4.00
C ARG A 20 -48.28 -18.97 -5.47
N GLU A 21 -47.33 -19.85 -5.86
CA GLU A 21 -47.25 -20.38 -7.23
C GLU A 21 -48.49 -21.16 -7.62
N ASP A 22 -49.07 -21.98 -6.71
CA ASP A 22 -50.31 -22.72 -6.93
C ASP A 22 -51.49 -21.78 -7.16
N VAL A 23 -51.60 -20.70 -6.38
CA VAL A 23 -52.63 -19.68 -6.56
C VAL A 23 -52.44 -18.91 -7.88
N LEU A 24 -51.20 -18.56 -8.22
CA LEU A 24 -50.87 -17.97 -9.53
C LEU A 24 -51.25 -18.84 -10.69
N ALA A 25 -50.99 -20.16 -10.60
CA ALA A 25 -51.35 -21.12 -11.63
C ALA A 25 -52.87 -21.20 -11.83
N LYS A 26 -53.65 -21.20 -10.72
CA LYS A 26 -55.09 -21.16 -10.78
C LYS A 26 -55.62 -19.87 -11.41
N ARG A 27 -55.08 -18.71 -11.05
CA ARG A 27 -55.44 -17.43 -11.66
C ARG A 27 -55.14 -17.39 -13.15
N LYS A 28 -53.96 -17.95 -13.53
CA LYS A 28 -53.58 -18.05 -14.93
C LYS A 28 -54.48 -18.96 -15.72
N ALA A 29 -54.95 -20.08 -15.14
CA ALA A 29 -55.87 -20.99 -15.79
C ALA A 29 -57.23 -20.32 -16.15
N ILE A 30 -57.69 -19.36 -15.36
CA ILE A 30 -58.89 -18.57 -15.66
C ILE A 30 -58.65 -17.68 -16.89
N THR A 31 -57.49 -17.01 -16.96
CA THR A 31 -57.14 -16.18 -18.12
C THR A 31 -56.91 -17.03 -19.39
N ASP A 32 -56.23 -18.16 -19.26
CA ASP A 32 -55.96 -19.06 -20.37
C ASP A 32 -57.29 -19.66 -20.95
N LEU A 33 -58.28 -19.99 -20.09
CA LEU A 33 -59.62 -20.40 -20.48
C LEU A 33 -60.38 -19.33 -21.25
N ALA A 34 -60.30 -18.09 -20.82
CA ALA A 34 -60.93 -16.96 -21.50
C ALA A 34 -60.29 -16.71 -22.89
N GLU A 35 -58.96 -16.89 -23.00
CA GLU A 35 -58.21 -16.79 -24.25
C GLU A 35 -58.56 -17.96 -25.21
N GLU A 36 -58.67 -19.21 -24.70
CA GLU A 36 -59.08 -20.37 -25.51
C GLU A 36 -60.49 -20.25 -26.10
N GLU A 37 -61.41 -19.60 -25.33
CA GLU A 37 -62.76 -19.32 -25.77
C GLU A 37 -62.90 -18.04 -26.59
N ALA A 38 -61.75 -17.38 -26.92
CA ALA A 38 -61.67 -16.13 -27.67
C ALA A 38 -62.61 -15.02 -27.15
N ARG A 39 -62.72 -14.93 -25.82
CA ARG A 39 -63.52 -13.90 -25.12
C ARG A 39 -62.57 -12.74 -24.70
N GLU A 40 -63.02 -11.50 -24.90
CA GLU A 40 -62.28 -10.34 -24.47
C GLU A 40 -62.48 -10.03 -22.96
N ASP A 41 -63.62 -10.43 -22.38
CA ASP A 41 -63.99 -10.19 -20.97
C ASP A 41 -64.23 -11.51 -20.21
N LEU A 42 -63.91 -11.49 -18.91
CA LEU A 42 -64.20 -12.61 -18.01
C LEU A 42 -65.70 -12.64 -17.66
N LEU A 43 -66.24 -13.81 -17.44
CA LEU A 43 -67.61 -13.94 -16.90
C LEU A 43 -67.70 -13.39 -15.50
N PRO A 44 -68.86 -12.89 -15.03
CA PRO A 44 -68.99 -12.29 -13.70
C PRO A 44 -68.52 -13.20 -12.54
N GLU A 45 -68.71 -14.53 -12.70
CA GLU A 45 -68.24 -15.54 -11.74
C GLU A 45 -66.73 -15.71 -11.80
N GLU A 46 -66.13 -15.74 -13.00
CA GLU A 46 -64.69 -15.80 -13.22
C GLU A 46 -63.97 -14.51 -12.74
N ASP A 47 -64.55 -13.35 -12.95
CA ASP A 47 -64.02 -12.07 -12.46
C ASP A 47 -64.01 -12.01 -10.93
N ALA A 48 -65.06 -12.54 -10.28
CA ALA A 48 -65.12 -12.65 -8.83
C ALA A 48 -63.97 -13.55 -8.29
N GLU A 49 -63.81 -14.75 -8.91
CA GLU A 49 -62.76 -15.70 -8.54
C GLU A 49 -61.36 -15.14 -8.84
N PHE A 50 -61.17 -14.45 -9.95
CA PHE A 50 -59.90 -13.79 -10.33
C PHE A 50 -59.51 -12.72 -9.32
N ARG A 51 -60.48 -11.93 -8.85
CA ARG A 51 -60.22 -10.90 -7.80
C ARG A 51 -59.89 -11.54 -6.45
N GLU A 52 -60.56 -12.63 -6.09
CA GLU A 52 -60.27 -13.37 -4.87
C GLU A 52 -58.85 -13.98 -4.90
N LEU A 53 -58.49 -14.63 -6.01
CA LEU A 53 -57.16 -15.18 -6.20
C LEU A 53 -56.07 -14.07 -6.21
N THR A 54 -56.37 -12.91 -6.79
CA THR A 54 -55.47 -11.76 -6.75
C THR A 54 -55.26 -11.23 -5.33
N ALA A 55 -56.31 -11.19 -4.50
CA ALA A 55 -56.21 -10.81 -3.09
C ALA A 55 -55.39 -11.85 -2.29
N GLN A 56 -55.59 -13.15 -2.58
CA GLN A 56 -54.80 -14.24 -1.98
C GLN A 56 -53.29 -14.13 -2.35
N ILE A 57 -52.97 -13.84 -3.61
CA ILE A 57 -51.60 -13.63 -4.07
C ILE A 57 -50.96 -12.48 -3.30
N LYS A 58 -51.66 -11.35 -3.20
CA LYS A 58 -51.18 -10.19 -2.45
C LYS A 58 -50.92 -10.50 -0.98
N ALA A 59 -51.84 -11.23 -0.33
CA ALA A 59 -51.67 -11.66 1.04
C ALA A 59 -50.43 -12.57 1.23
N LYS A 60 -50.18 -13.44 0.26
CA LYS A 60 -48.98 -14.32 0.22
C LYS A 60 -47.72 -13.52 -0.03
N ASP A 61 -47.76 -12.50 -0.86
CA ASP A 61 -46.61 -11.58 -1.11
C ASP A 61 -46.27 -10.78 0.15
N ASP A 62 -47.27 -10.28 0.89
CA ASP A 62 -47.06 -9.59 2.16
C ASP A 62 -46.47 -10.54 3.23
N GLU A 63 -46.96 -11.80 3.28
CA GLU A 63 -46.38 -12.81 4.18
C GLU A 63 -44.95 -13.15 3.84
N LEU A 64 -44.60 -13.31 2.55
CA LEU A 64 -43.23 -13.56 2.06
C LEU A 64 -42.31 -12.40 2.42
N ALA A 65 -42.74 -11.16 2.20
CA ALA A 65 -41.96 -9.98 2.56
C ALA A 65 -41.63 -9.94 4.06
N GLY A 66 -42.61 -10.23 4.91
CA GLY A 66 -42.41 -10.30 6.37
C GLY A 66 -41.48 -11.46 6.80
N LEU A 67 -41.51 -12.59 6.10
CA LEU A 67 -40.61 -13.71 6.35
C LEU A 67 -39.19 -13.39 5.89
N ASP A 68 -39.02 -12.73 4.74
CA ASP A 68 -37.70 -12.32 4.21
C ASP A 68 -37.04 -11.31 5.13
N GLU A 69 -37.78 -10.33 5.67
CA GLU A 69 -37.26 -9.38 6.63
C GLU A 69 -36.74 -10.06 7.91
N ARG A 70 -37.53 -11.00 8.46
CA ARG A 70 -37.14 -11.77 9.65
C ARG A 70 -35.96 -12.70 9.41
N ILE A 71 -35.86 -13.32 8.24
CA ILE A 71 -34.73 -14.16 7.84
C ILE A 71 -33.46 -13.31 7.77
N LYS A 72 -33.58 -12.11 7.19
CA LYS A 72 -32.48 -11.16 7.09
C LYS A 72 -32.00 -10.70 8.48
N GLU A 73 -32.90 -10.32 9.36
CA GLU A 73 -32.55 -9.93 10.74
C GLU A 73 -31.80 -11.04 11.49
N LEU A 74 -32.29 -12.29 11.39
CA LEU A 74 -31.65 -13.43 12.05
C LEU A 74 -30.31 -13.79 11.42
N SER A 75 -30.14 -13.61 10.11
CA SER A 75 -28.83 -13.82 9.44
C SER A 75 -27.80 -12.80 9.91
N GLU A 76 -28.19 -11.52 9.96
CA GLU A 76 -27.34 -10.44 10.47
C GLU A 76 -26.99 -10.59 11.96
N GLU A 77 -27.93 -11.10 12.77
CA GLU A 77 -27.67 -11.40 14.18
C GLU A 77 -26.72 -12.60 14.34
N SER A 78 -26.88 -13.64 13.51
CA SER A 78 -25.99 -14.80 13.53
C SER A 78 -24.58 -14.46 13.11
N GLU A 79 -24.42 -13.60 12.11
CA GLU A 79 -23.11 -13.08 11.67
C GLU A 79 -22.43 -12.25 12.75
N ARG A 80 -23.17 -11.34 13.39
CA ARG A 80 -22.66 -10.56 14.53
C ARG A 80 -22.24 -11.45 15.69
N GLN A 81 -23.02 -12.49 15.99
CA GLN A 81 -22.71 -13.44 17.06
C GLN A 81 -21.51 -14.34 16.72
N ALA A 82 -21.37 -14.72 15.44
CA ALA A 82 -20.18 -15.43 14.95
C ALA A 82 -18.91 -14.57 15.06
N GLN A 83 -18.99 -13.27 14.73
CA GLN A 83 -17.88 -12.32 14.90
C GLN A 83 -17.49 -12.14 16.37
N VAL A 84 -18.47 -12.01 17.26
CA VAL A 84 -18.23 -11.89 18.72
C VAL A 84 -17.62 -13.20 19.29
N THR A 85 -18.12 -14.35 18.86
CA THR A 85 -17.55 -15.64 19.30
C THR A 85 -16.17 -15.90 18.71
N ALA A 86 -15.91 -15.50 17.47
CA ALA A 86 -14.59 -15.56 16.88
C ALA A 86 -13.61 -14.63 17.61
N GLY A 87 -14.03 -13.41 17.96
CA GLY A 87 -13.26 -12.47 18.77
C GLY A 87 -12.98 -13.00 20.17
N ALA A 88 -14.00 -13.55 20.86
CA ALA A 88 -13.83 -14.17 22.16
C ALA A 88 -12.93 -15.41 22.13
N ALA A 89 -13.01 -16.21 21.05
CA ALA A 89 -12.12 -17.37 20.84
C ALA A 89 -10.69 -16.93 20.53
N ALA A 90 -10.49 -15.81 19.84
CA ALA A 90 -9.17 -15.22 19.61
C ALA A 90 -8.55 -14.71 20.91
N VAL A 91 -9.34 -14.00 21.74
CA VAL A 91 -8.91 -13.53 23.07
C VAL A 91 -8.61 -14.71 24.00
N LYS A 92 -9.43 -15.77 23.95
CA LYS A 92 -9.20 -16.97 24.77
C LYS A 92 -7.95 -17.75 24.32
N ARG A 93 -7.69 -17.80 23.00
CA ARG A 93 -6.45 -18.36 22.44
C ARG A 93 -5.23 -17.52 22.81
N ALA A 94 -5.33 -16.20 22.77
CA ALA A 94 -4.27 -15.31 23.23
C ALA A 94 -3.99 -15.48 24.73
N ARG A 95 -5.03 -15.58 25.58
CA ARG A 95 -4.89 -15.87 27.02
C ARG A 95 -4.33 -17.27 27.31
N ALA A 96 -4.79 -18.29 26.62
CA ALA A 96 -4.26 -19.66 26.76
C ALA A 96 -2.80 -19.76 26.31
N ARG A 97 -2.35 -18.90 25.38
CA ARG A 97 -0.94 -18.77 24.98
C ARG A 97 -0.07 -18.13 26.05
N VAL A 98 -0.62 -17.23 26.84
CA VAL A 98 0.10 -16.59 27.96
C VAL A 98 0.23 -17.54 29.15
N GLU A 99 -0.70 -18.51 29.32
CA GLU A 99 -0.68 -19.51 30.40
C GLU A 99 0.03 -20.81 30.01
N SER A 100 0.24 -21.13 28.74
CA SER A 100 1.10 -22.20 28.33
C SER A 100 2.55 -21.78 28.63
N VAL A 101 3.20 -22.49 29.55
CA VAL A 101 4.66 -22.44 29.70
C VAL A 101 5.23 -23.01 28.40
N GLY A 102 5.27 -22.17 27.36
CA GLY A 102 5.91 -22.50 26.10
C GLY A 102 7.37 -22.80 26.40
N GLU A 103 7.92 -23.83 25.80
CA GLU A 103 9.36 -24.07 25.82
C GLU A 103 10.10 -22.76 25.58
N ALA A 104 11.05 -22.45 26.45
CA ALA A 104 11.77 -21.18 26.42
C ALA A 104 12.33 -20.96 25.01
N ARG A 105 12.00 -19.80 24.41
CA ARG A 105 12.48 -19.42 23.08
C ARG A 105 13.99 -19.59 23.01
N THR A 106 14.50 -20.05 21.87
CA THR A 106 15.90 -20.41 21.69
C THR A 106 16.85 -19.25 21.95
N TYR A 107 16.48 -18.01 21.55
CA TYR A 107 17.24 -16.79 21.82
C TYR A 107 16.38 -15.77 22.57
N VAL A 108 16.68 -15.56 23.85
CA VAL A 108 15.97 -14.62 24.73
C VAL A 108 17.02 -13.79 25.47
N GLN A 109 16.74 -12.52 25.69
CA GLN A 109 17.61 -11.63 26.45
C GLN A 109 17.82 -12.18 27.87
N GLY A 110 19.09 -12.30 28.30
CA GLY A 110 19.44 -12.80 29.62
C GLY A 110 19.80 -14.27 29.70
N ASN A 111 19.63 -15.08 28.65
CA ASN A 111 20.02 -16.52 28.66
C ASN A 111 21.49 -16.75 28.24
N GLY A 112 22.25 -15.69 28.00
CA GLY A 112 23.68 -15.76 27.62
C GLY A 112 23.95 -16.37 26.24
N ARG A 113 22.92 -16.50 25.39
CA ARG A 113 23.03 -17.08 24.05
C ARG A 113 22.82 -15.97 23.00
N SER A 114 23.77 -15.82 22.09
CA SER A 114 23.70 -14.89 20.96
C SER A 114 23.51 -15.64 19.65
N TYR A 115 22.53 -15.23 18.86
CA TYR A 115 22.28 -15.78 17.52
C TYR A 115 23.50 -15.59 16.59
N LEU A 116 24.13 -14.41 16.65
CA LEU A 116 25.30 -14.09 15.86
C LEU A 116 26.52 -14.95 16.28
N GLN A 117 26.72 -15.18 17.56
CA GLN A 117 27.76 -16.07 18.04
C GLN A 117 27.54 -17.50 17.55
N ASP A 118 26.32 -18.01 17.59
CA ASP A 118 26.00 -19.34 17.08
C ASP A 118 26.16 -19.41 15.56
N LEU A 119 25.77 -18.35 14.82
CA LEU A 119 26.00 -18.25 13.38
C LEU A 119 27.49 -18.24 13.03
N MET A 120 28.30 -17.46 13.78
CA MET A 120 29.76 -17.43 13.61
C MET A 120 30.39 -18.79 13.93
N ARG A 121 29.97 -19.45 15.02
CA ARG A 121 30.49 -20.79 15.37
C ARG A 121 30.24 -21.81 14.27
N VAL A 122 29.04 -21.77 13.67
CA VAL A 122 28.72 -22.67 12.55
C VAL A 122 29.52 -22.32 11.29
N GLN A 123 29.68 -21.04 10.97
CA GLN A 123 30.45 -20.61 9.79
C GLN A 123 31.95 -20.86 9.92
N MET A 124 32.51 -20.65 11.10
CA MET A 124 33.92 -20.94 11.41
C MET A 124 34.23 -22.42 11.67
N ASN A 125 33.22 -23.27 11.55
CA ASN A 125 33.35 -24.70 11.85
C ASN A 125 33.84 -24.99 13.27
N LEU A 126 33.53 -24.09 14.22
CA LEU A 126 33.89 -24.20 15.65
C LEU A 126 32.77 -24.86 16.49
N ASP A 127 31.70 -25.32 15.87
CA ASP A 127 30.57 -26.01 16.47
C ASP A 127 30.84 -27.54 16.51
N GLY A 128 31.89 -27.93 17.23
CA GLY A 128 32.32 -29.33 17.32
C GLY A 128 31.29 -30.28 17.98
N ASP A 129 30.42 -29.74 18.80
CA ASP A 129 29.34 -30.47 19.49
C ASP A 129 27.98 -30.33 18.79
N GLY A 130 27.88 -29.58 17.69
CA GLY A 130 26.64 -29.38 16.91
C GLY A 130 25.55 -28.58 17.62
N THR A 131 25.84 -28.01 18.78
CA THR A 131 24.83 -27.33 19.61
C THR A 131 24.38 -26.00 19.05
N ALA A 132 25.28 -25.24 18.41
CA ALA A 132 24.95 -23.97 17.75
C ALA A 132 24.06 -24.19 16.50
N ARG A 133 24.39 -25.21 15.70
CA ARG A 133 23.57 -25.59 14.54
C ARG A 133 22.17 -26.05 14.95
N THR A 134 22.06 -26.83 16.00
CA THR A 134 20.78 -27.30 16.53
C THR A 134 19.92 -26.14 17.04
N ARG A 135 20.53 -25.13 17.72
CA ARG A 135 19.81 -23.94 18.18
C ARG A 135 19.35 -23.08 17.02
N LEU A 136 20.15 -22.91 15.98
CA LEU A 136 19.77 -22.18 14.77
C LEU A 136 18.62 -22.87 14.02
N GLN A 137 18.66 -24.20 13.91
CA GLN A 137 17.57 -24.97 13.29
C GLN A 137 16.28 -24.90 14.12
N ARG A 138 16.37 -25.08 15.44
CA ARG A 138 15.22 -24.98 16.34
C ARG A 138 14.59 -23.59 16.26
N HIS A 139 15.41 -22.56 16.23
CA HIS A 139 14.95 -21.21 16.08
C HIS A 139 14.26 -20.94 14.71
N ALA A 140 14.77 -21.52 13.62
CA ALA A 140 14.11 -21.44 12.32
C ALA A 140 12.72 -22.10 12.33
N VAL A 141 12.55 -23.19 13.09
CA VAL A 141 11.26 -23.86 13.30
C VAL A 141 10.35 -23.01 14.20
N ASP A 142 10.87 -22.42 15.28
CA ASP A 142 10.14 -21.53 16.18
C ASP A 142 9.57 -20.33 15.41
N VAL A 143 10.38 -19.71 14.52
CA VAL A 143 9.98 -18.60 13.65
C VAL A 143 8.92 -19.01 12.64
N ALA A 144 9.05 -20.20 12.04
CA ALA A 144 8.11 -20.66 11.02
C ALA A 144 6.74 -21.07 11.61
N SER A 145 6.71 -21.50 12.88
CA SER A 145 5.51 -22.04 13.55
C SER A 145 4.72 -21.00 14.35
N ASP A 146 5.30 -19.86 14.69
CA ASP A 146 4.69 -18.87 15.57
C ASP A 146 4.04 -17.70 14.79
N PRO A 147 2.70 -17.56 14.78
CA PRO A 147 2.02 -16.46 14.10
C PRO A 147 2.25 -15.09 14.77
N GLU A 148 2.71 -15.04 16.02
CA GLU A 148 3.08 -13.80 16.71
C GLU A 148 4.24 -13.08 16.01
N TYR A 149 5.01 -13.80 15.23
CA TYR A 149 6.08 -13.27 14.40
C TYR A 149 5.58 -12.59 13.12
N ARG A 150 4.28 -12.66 12.83
CA ARG A 150 3.65 -12.03 11.68
C ARG A 150 2.97 -10.71 12.00
N ASP A 151 2.65 -10.45 13.29
CA ASP A 151 1.91 -9.26 13.75
C ASP A 151 2.65 -8.61 14.93
N LEU A 152 3.72 -7.87 14.65
CA LEU A 152 4.35 -6.99 15.63
C LEU A 152 3.70 -5.62 15.60
N THR A 153 2.67 -5.45 16.41
CA THR A 153 2.17 -4.14 16.82
C THR A 153 3.10 -3.52 17.86
N ARG A 154 3.33 -2.26 17.71
CA ARG A 154 4.30 -1.35 18.34
C ARG A 154 4.07 -1.07 19.84
N THR A 155 3.46 -1.97 20.61
CA THR A 155 3.03 -1.67 21.99
C THR A 155 3.61 -2.61 23.02
N ASP A 156 4.94 -2.76 23.07
CA ASP A 156 5.53 -3.23 24.32
C ASP A 156 6.98 -2.75 24.44
N GLY A 157 7.15 -1.71 25.25
CA GLY A 157 8.44 -1.21 25.68
C GLY A 157 9.04 -2.05 26.79
N ALA A 158 9.26 -3.34 26.58
CA ALA A 158 10.01 -4.14 27.51
C ALA A 158 10.64 -5.35 26.81
N GLY A 159 11.92 -5.29 26.61
CA GLY A 159 12.74 -6.46 26.56
C GLY A 159 13.06 -7.00 25.17
N GLY A 160 14.28 -6.74 24.78
CA GLY A 160 15.00 -7.27 23.67
C GLY A 160 14.78 -8.73 23.35
N TYR A 161 13.99 -9.01 22.35
CA TYR A 161 14.06 -10.26 21.65
C TYR A 161 15.20 -10.17 20.64
N PHE A 162 16.12 -11.12 20.71
CA PHE A 162 17.05 -11.33 19.62
C PHE A 162 16.28 -11.83 18.42
N VAL A 163 16.09 -10.95 17.45
CA VAL A 163 15.40 -11.27 16.22
C VAL A 163 16.45 -11.79 15.23
N PRO A 164 16.32 -13.02 14.73
CA PRO A 164 17.22 -13.54 13.71
C PRO A 164 17.12 -12.73 12.41
N PRO A 165 18.10 -12.81 11.52
CA PRO A 165 18.11 -12.02 10.27
C PRO A 165 16.84 -12.14 9.43
N LEU A 166 16.15 -13.29 9.41
CA LEU A 166 14.85 -13.47 8.79
C LEU A 166 13.75 -12.61 9.42
N TRP A 167 13.81 -12.45 10.73
CA TRP A 167 12.91 -11.62 11.50
C TRP A 167 13.14 -10.13 11.30
N LEU A 168 14.40 -9.77 11.31
CA LEU A 168 14.81 -8.40 10.99
C LEU A 168 14.40 -8.02 9.57
N MET A 169 14.34 -8.97 8.64
CA MET A 169 13.84 -8.74 7.28
C MET A 169 12.35 -8.44 7.25
N SER A 170 11.52 -9.10 8.06
CA SER A 170 10.09 -8.78 8.16
C SER A 170 9.86 -7.43 8.84
N GLN A 171 10.57 -7.16 9.93
CA GLN A 171 10.56 -5.85 10.59
C GLN A 171 11.22 -4.77 9.75
N TYR A 172 12.21 -5.12 8.92
CA TYR A 172 12.85 -4.20 8.02
C TYR A 172 11.86 -3.66 6.98
N ILE A 173 10.98 -4.48 6.43
CA ILE A 173 9.97 -4.00 5.48
C ILE A 173 9.11 -2.91 6.12
N GLU A 174 8.73 -3.04 7.40
CA GLU A 174 7.97 -2.00 8.10
C GLU A 174 8.82 -0.77 8.43
N LEU A 175 10.05 -0.94 8.95
CA LEU A 175 11.00 0.15 9.20
C LEU A 175 11.42 0.85 7.91
N ALA A 176 11.65 0.10 6.84
CA ALA A 176 11.95 0.65 5.54
C ALA A 176 10.79 1.46 4.96
N ARG A 177 9.55 1.04 5.21
CA ARG A 177 8.35 1.81 4.84
C ARG A 177 8.23 3.12 5.60
N ALA A 178 8.55 3.15 6.89
CA ALA A 178 8.51 4.37 7.71
C ALA A 178 9.57 5.40 7.29
N GLY A 179 10.71 4.97 6.80
CA GLY A 179 11.84 5.84 6.42
C GLY A 179 11.93 6.21 4.93
N ARG A 180 11.01 5.71 4.07
CA ARG A 180 11.09 5.86 2.61
C ARG A 180 9.73 6.19 1.99
N ALA A 181 9.25 7.40 2.26
CA ALA A 181 7.93 7.85 1.87
C ALA A 181 7.67 7.78 0.37
N TYR A 182 8.63 8.20 -0.43
CA TYR A 182 8.51 8.22 -1.88
C TYR A 182 8.56 6.82 -2.50
N ALA A 183 9.51 5.99 -2.05
CA ALA A 183 9.64 4.63 -2.54
C ALA A 183 8.39 3.77 -2.21
N ASN A 184 7.79 3.99 -1.04
CA ASN A 184 6.56 3.30 -0.64
C ASN A 184 5.32 3.74 -1.42
N LEU A 185 5.36 4.94 -2.01
CA LEU A 185 4.30 5.42 -2.88
C LEU A 185 4.31 4.71 -4.24
N CYS A 186 5.49 4.26 -4.69
CA CYS A 186 5.66 3.55 -5.95
C CYS A 186 4.93 2.20 -5.94
N ASN A 187 4.58 1.71 -7.12
CA ASN A 187 4.10 0.34 -7.26
C ASN A 187 5.28 -0.63 -7.08
N GLY A 188 5.31 -1.29 -5.91
CA GLY A 188 6.37 -2.21 -5.51
C GLY A 188 6.12 -3.62 -6.03
N GLU A 189 7.10 -4.19 -6.72
CA GLU A 189 7.07 -5.57 -7.20
C GLU A 189 8.33 -6.33 -6.75
N ALA A 190 8.21 -7.64 -6.59
CA ALA A 190 9.35 -8.47 -6.26
C ALA A 190 10.29 -8.59 -7.47
N LEU A 191 11.59 -8.34 -7.24
CA LEU A 191 12.60 -8.53 -8.27
C LEU A 191 12.84 -10.03 -8.52
N PRO A 192 12.64 -10.55 -9.74
CA PRO A 192 12.93 -11.94 -10.04
C PRO A 192 14.43 -12.28 -9.87
N ALA A 193 14.72 -13.45 -9.34
CA ALA A 193 16.10 -13.91 -9.17
C ALA A 193 16.78 -14.13 -10.52
N GLY A 194 18.07 -13.77 -10.61
CA GLY A 194 18.86 -13.95 -11.84
C GLY A 194 18.62 -12.92 -12.94
N THR A 195 17.99 -11.79 -12.59
CA THR A 195 17.67 -10.71 -13.53
C THR A 195 18.71 -9.59 -13.41
N ASP A 196 19.30 -9.18 -14.52
CA ASP A 196 20.24 -8.04 -14.58
C ASP A 196 19.55 -6.73 -14.96
N SER A 197 18.51 -6.81 -15.76
CA SER A 197 17.70 -5.67 -16.17
C SER A 197 16.25 -6.07 -16.42
N ILE A 198 15.34 -5.15 -16.21
CA ILE A 198 13.92 -5.31 -16.51
C ILE A 198 13.59 -4.47 -17.74
N ASN A 199 13.16 -5.13 -18.81
CA ASN A 199 12.78 -4.48 -20.04
C ASN A 199 11.24 -4.49 -20.17
N ILE A 200 10.66 -3.31 -20.25
CA ILE A 200 9.23 -3.11 -20.38
C ILE A 200 8.93 -2.68 -21.81
N PRO A 201 8.28 -3.51 -22.64
CA PRO A 201 7.90 -3.12 -23.97
C PRO A 201 6.85 -2.02 -23.94
N ARG A 202 6.93 -1.08 -24.86
CA ARG A 202 5.93 -0.01 -25.04
C ARG A 202 5.68 0.22 -26.52
N VAL A 203 4.49 0.69 -26.81
CA VAL A 203 4.18 1.21 -28.15
C VAL A 203 4.80 2.59 -28.28
N ALA A 204 5.67 2.77 -29.25
CA ALA A 204 6.31 4.05 -29.53
C ALA A 204 5.40 4.93 -30.42
N THR A 205 4.85 4.38 -31.50
CA THR A 205 3.90 5.05 -32.36
C THR A 205 2.64 4.18 -32.45
N GLY A 206 1.49 4.77 -32.16
CA GLY A 206 0.20 4.09 -32.30
C GLY A 206 -0.30 4.07 -33.73
N THR A 207 -1.29 3.21 -33.99
CA THR A 207 -2.07 3.27 -35.24
C THR A 207 -2.95 4.52 -35.25
N ALA A 208 -3.19 5.09 -36.41
CA ALA A 208 -4.07 6.25 -36.56
C ALA A 208 -5.27 5.91 -37.47
N THR A 209 -6.41 6.50 -37.14
CA THR A 209 -7.59 6.51 -37.99
C THR A 209 -7.79 7.89 -38.55
N GLY A 210 -8.17 7.97 -39.80
CA GLY A 210 -8.47 9.24 -40.46
C GLY A 210 -9.93 9.31 -40.89
N VAL A 211 -10.47 10.54 -40.99
CA VAL A 211 -11.78 10.76 -41.58
C VAL A 211 -11.64 10.71 -43.10
N GLN A 212 -12.44 9.85 -43.74
CA GLN A 212 -12.51 9.84 -45.22
C GLN A 212 -13.18 11.10 -45.72
N THR A 213 -12.53 11.81 -46.64
CA THR A 213 -13.03 13.06 -47.23
C THR A 213 -13.90 12.82 -48.45
N THR A 214 -13.77 11.64 -49.08
CA THR A 214 -14.51 11.21 -50.26
C THR A 214 -14.88 9.75 -50.18
N ASP A 215 -16.04 9.38 -50.71
CA ASP A 215 -16.45 7.98 -50.84
C ASP A 215 -15.45 7.23 -51.71
N ASN A 216 -15.11 6.00 -51.29
CA ASN A 216 -14.15 5.14 -51.97
C ASN A 216 -12.70 5.66 -52.01
N GLY A 217 -12.36 6.64 -51.12
CA GLY A 217 -10.97 7.09 -50.92
C GLY A 217 -10.11 6.04 -50.17
N ALA A 218 -8.80 6.15 -50.34
CA ALA A 218 -7.86 5.27 -49.60
C ALA A 218 -7.98 5.51 -48.10
N VAL A 219 -8.00 4.44 -47.33
CA VAL A 219 -7.99 4.47 -45.86
C VAL A 219 -6.59 4.87 -45.38
N THR A 220 -6.52 5.72 -44.35
CA THR A 220 -5.23 6.08 -43.75
C THR A 220 -4.62 4.85 -43.05
N GLU A 221 -3.40 4.50 -43.41
CA GLU A 221 -2.60 3.46 -42.80
C GLU A 221 -1.46 4.09 -42.01
N THR A 222 -1.26 3.62 -40.79
CA THR A 222 -0.13 4.03 -39.94
C THR A 222 0.40 2.80 -39.24
N ASP A 223 1.70 2.51 -39.45
CA ASP A 223 2.35 1.38 -38.83
C ASP A 223 2.56 1.62 -37.33
N LEU A 224 2.22 0.62 -36.53
CA LEU A 224 2.53 0.57 -35.13
C LEU A 224 4.03 0.26 -34.98
N THR A 225 4.73 1.07 -34.21
CA THR A 225 6.12 0.78 -33.83
C THR A 225 6.23 0.53 -32.35
N ASP A 226 7.10 -0.38 -31.97
CA ASP A 226 7.39 -0.71 -30.59
C ASP A 226 8.76 -0.14 -30.17
N ASP A 227 8.94 -0.01 -28.86
CA ASP A 227 10.15 0.40 -28.16
C ASP A 227 10.13 -0.27 -26.78
N PHE A 228 11.19 -0.13 -26.03
CA PHE A 228 11.24 -0.67 -24.67
C PHE A 228 11.91 0.30 -23.70
N VAL A 229 11.48 0.22 -22.44
CA VAL A 229 12.09 0.95 -21.33
C VAL A 229 12.89 -0.03 -20.50
N THR A 230 14.16 0.24 -20.32
CA THR A 230 15.06 -0.60 -19.52
C THR A 230 15.22 -0.03 -18.12
N ALA A 231 15.04 -0.87 -17.12
CA ALA A 231 15.37 -0.59 -15.72
C ALA A 231 16.52 -1.52 -15.30
N PRO A 232 17.75 -1.05 -15.25
CA PRO A 232 18.89 -1.87 -14.83
C PRO A 232 18.81 -2.16 -13.33
N VAL A 233 19.15 -3.39 -12.95
CA VAL A 233 19.25 -3.78 -11.55
C VAL A 233 20.51 -3.19 -10.95
N ARG A 234 20.37 -2.55 -9.78
CA ARG A 234 21.46 -1.95 -9.02
C ARG A 234 21.53 -2.52 -7.61
N THR A 235 22.71 -2.47 -7.02
CA THR A 235 22.94 -2.99 -5.67
C THR A 235 23.15 -1.82 -4.72
N ILE A 236 22.39 -1.82 -3.63
CA ILE A 236 22.72 -0.99 -2.46
C ILE A 236 23.32 -1.92 -1.42
N ALA A 237 24.49 -1.58 -0.90
CA ALA A 237 25.20 -2.38 0.10
C ALA A 237 25.84 -1.47 1.15
N GLY A 238 25.83 -1.93 2.38
CA GLY A 238 26.54 -1.32 3.50
C GLY A 238 27.28 -2.37 4.30
N GLN A 239 28.35 -1.96 4.99
CA GLN A 239 29.09 -2.86 5.87
C GLN A 239 29.57 -2.10 7.11
N GLN A 240 29.71 -2.85 8.19
CA GLN A 240 30.28 -2.38 9.46
C GLN A 240 31.19 -3.44 10.02
N ASP A 241 32.37 -3.02 10.46
CA ASP A 241 33.33 -3.88 11.15
C ASP A 241 33.10 -3.75 12.67
N ILE A 242 33.04 -4.90 13.37
CA ILE A 242 32.79 -4.97 14.81
C ILE A 242 33.86 -5.85 15.44
N ALA A 243 34.47 -5.39 16.52
CA ALA A 243 35.41 -6.19 17.33
C ALA A 243 34.67 -7.32 18.05
N ILE A 244 35.22 -8.56 18.00
CA ILE A 244 34.62 -9.72 18.68
C ILE A 244 34.52 -9.48 20.18
N GLN A 245 35.50 -8.82 20.79
CA GLN A 245 35.48 -8.48 22.21
C GLN A 245 34.24 -7.60 22.58
N LEU A 246 33.82 -6.72 21.67
CA LEU A 246 32.64 -5.89 21.89
C LEU A 246 31.36 -6.73 21.87
N LEU A 247 31.28 -7.73 21.01
CA LEU A 247 30.16 -8.66 20.94
C LEU A 247 30.10 -9.57 22.17
N ASP A 248 31.27 -10.03 22.66
CA ASP A 248 31.35 -10.97 23.77
C ASP A 248 31.17 -10.30 25.13
N GLN A 249 31.64 -9.06 25.29
CA GLN A 249 31.67 -8.36 26.59
C GLN A 249 30.58 -7.30 26.75
N SER A 250 29.89 -6.93 25.68
CA SER A 250 28.82 -5.92 25.77
C SER A 250 27.55 -6.50 26.40
N PRO A 251 27.02 -5.90 27.46
CA PRO A 251 25.73 -6.25 28.02
C PRO A 251 24.56 -5.80 27.12
N ILE A 252 24.84 -4.97 26.12
CA ILE A 252 23.87 -4.47 25.14
C ILE A 252 24.06 -5.26 23.85
N SER A 253 22.97 -5.63 23.21
CA SER A 253 22.96 -6.26 21.87
C SER A 253 23.46 -5.25 20.82
N PHE A 254 24.77 -5.00 20.80
CA PHE A 254 25.40 -4.00 19.93
C PHE A 254 25.18 -4.31 18.45
N ASP A 255 25.09 -5.58 18.10
CA ASP A 255 24.71 -6.09 16.79
C ASP A 255 23.35 -5.55 16.32
N GLN A 256 22.35 -5.49 17.23
CA GLN A 256 21.02 -4.94 16.89
C GLN A 256 21.08 -3.44 16.61
N VAL A 257 21.89 -2.71 17.36
CA VAL A 257 22.04 -1.26 17.16
C VAL A 257 22.64 -0.98 15.78
N VAL A 258 23.74 -1.67 15.46
CA VAL A 258 24.40 -1.53 14.14
C VAL A 258 23.50 -1.99 13.00
N PHE A 259 22.78 -3.08 13.22
CA PHE A 259 21.88 -3.57 12.20
C PHE A 259 20.72 -2.62 11.93
N ARG A 260 20.10 -2.06 12.96
CA ARG A 260 19.04 -1.03 12.82
C ARG A 260 19.54 0.20 12.08
N ASP A 261 20.76 0.63 12.39
CA ASP A 261 21.36 1.79 11.71
C ASP A 261 21.62 1.52 10.22
N LEU A 262 22.22 0.37 9.90
CA LEU A 262 22.44 -0.04 8.51
C LEU A 262 21.12 -0.17 7.72
N VAL A 263 20.07 -0.70 8.35
CA VAL A 263 18.76 -0.84 7.75
C VAL A 263 18.10 0.51 7.52
N ALA A 264 18.19 1.42 8.48
CA ALA A 264 17.67 2.77 8.34
C ALA A 264 18.39 3.55 7.23
N ASP A 265 19.72 3.44 7.13
CA ASP A 265 20.49 4.05 6.03
C ASP A 265 20.13 3.43 4.68
N TYR A 266 19.98 2.11 4.61
CA TYR A 266 19.54 1.44 3.38
C TYR A 266 18.18 1.98 2.90
N ALA A 267 17.21 2.14 3.80
CA ALA A 267 15.90 2.70 3.49
C ALA A 267 16.02 4.12 2.92
N THR A 268 16.80 4.98 3.59
CA THR A 268 17.08 6.35 3.13
C THR A 268 17.77 6.36 1.75
N LYS A 269 18.76 5.48 1.53
CA LYS A 269 19.45 5.38 0.25
C LYS A 269 18.53 4.90 -0.87
N THR A 270 17.65 3.94 -0.59
CA THR A 270 16.65 3.49 -1.55
C THR A 270 15.76 4.64 -2.01
N ASP A 271 15.27 5.43 -1.06
CA ASP A 271 14.41 6.57 -1.35
C ASP A 271 15.14 7.67 -2.16
N LEU A 272 16.35 8.02 -1.77
CA LEU A 272 17.20 8.95 -2.52
C LEU A 272 17.48 8.47 -3.94
N GLN A 273 17.66 7.16 -4.14
CA GLN A 273 17.86 6.59 -5.48
C GLN A 273 16.58 6.72 -6.33
N VAL A 274 15.40 6.47 -5.74
CA VAL A 274 14.12 6.62 -6.43
C VAL A 274 13.86 8.08 -6.79
N ILE A 275 14.14 9.03 -5.91
CA ILE A 275 13.92 10.46 -6.14
C ILE A 275 14.91 11.03 -7.16
N ALA A 276 16.22 10.84 -6.93
CA ALA A 276 17.26 11.60 -7.58
C ALA A 276 18.46 10.76 -8.08
N GLY A 277 18.32 9.45 -8.19
CA GLY A 277 19.37 8.60 -8.75
C GLY A 277 19.79 9.08 -10.14
N SER A 278 21.11 9.11 -10.41
CA SER A 278 21.67 9.72 -11.62
C SER A 278 21.54 8.87 -12.90
N GLY A 279 21.21 7.59 -12.77
CA GLY A 279 21.23 6.60 -13.87
C GLY A 279 22.63 6.16 -14.29
N SER A 280 23.68 6.69 -13.66
CA SER A 280 25.09 6.40 -13.94
C SER A 280 25.82 5.94 -12.68
N SER A 281 27.05 5.45 -12.84
CA SER A 281 27.92 5.06 -11.72
C SER A 281 27.25 4.10 -10.70
N GLY A 282 26.49 3.13 -11.21
CA GLY A 282 25.82 2.14 -10.36
C GLY A 282 24.51 2.62 -9.72
N GLN A 283 24.04 3.82 -10.03
CA GLN A 283 22.77 4.35 -9.55
C GLN A 283 21.61 4.02 -10.51
N VAL A 284 20.39 3.95 -9.99
CA VAL A 284 19.19 3.87 -10.83
C VAL A 284 18.87 5.24 -11.45
N THR A 285 18.07 5.26 -12.51
CA THR A 285 17.51 6.51 -13.03
C THR A 285 16.34 6.90 -12.16
N GLY A 286 16.52 7.89 -11.30
CA GLY A 286 15.48 8.40 -10.41
C GLY A 286 14.42 9.18 -11.14
N VAL A 287 13.36 9.59 -10.44
CA VAL A 287 12.25 10.39 -10.98
C VAL A 287 12.77 11.66 -11.63
N ARG A 288 13.62 12.42 -10.93
CA ARG A 288 14.15 13.70 -11.42
C ARG A 288 15.07 13.60 -12.63
N THR A 289 15.74 12.45 -12.79
CA THR A 289 16.67 12.20 -13.89
C THR A 289 16.03 11.44 -15.05
N THR A 290 14.79 11.03 -14.90
CA THR A 290 14.02 10.40 -15.98
C THR A 290 13.76 11.42 -17.09
N SER A 291 14.05 11.04 -18.31
CA SER A 291 13.84 11.90 -19.47
C SER A 291 12.34 12.11 -19.75
N ASN A 292 12.00 13.27 -20.31
CA ASN A 292 10.65 13.64 -20.76
C ASN A 292 9.59 13.75 -19.64
N ILE A 293 9.97 13.88 -18.35
CA ILE A 293 9.05 14.33 -17.32
C ILE A 293 8.64 15.79 -17.62
N GLU A 294 7.45 16.16 -17.15
CA GLU A 294 7.00 17.55 -17.25
C GLU A 294 7.58 18.41 -16.14
N THR A 295 7.83 19.68 -16.47
CA THR A 295 8.31 20.66 -15.50
C THR A 295 7.42 21.88 -15.49
N VAL A 296 7.10 22.37 -14.31
CA VAL A 296 6.45 23.66 -14.09
C VAL A 296 7.44 24.59 -13.41
N THR A 297 7.85 25.62 -14.12
CA THR A 297 8.76 26.61 -13.56
C THR A 297 7.99 27.59 -12.67
N TYR A 298 8.39 27.68 -11.43
CA TYR A 298 7.93 28.69 -10.48
C TYR A 298 9.05 29.65 -10.16
N THR A 299 9.21 30.67 -10.99
CA THR A 299 10.19 31.73 -10.80
C THR A 299 9.48 32.98 -10.31
N ASP A 300 9.77 33.40 -9.08
CA ASP A 300 9.17 34.59 -8.47
C ASP A 300 10.14 35.19 -7.46
N ALA A 301 10.27 36.52 -7.49
CA ALA A 301 11.08 37.27 -6.52
C ALA A 301 10.36 37.42 -5.16
N THR A 302 9.05 37.37 -5.16
CA THR A 302 8.19 37.47 -3.97
C THR A 302 7.20 36.30 -3.95
N PRO A 303 7.67 35.08 -3.61
CA PRO A 303 6.83 33.92 -3.64
C PRO A 303 5.72 34.01 -2.58
N THR A 304 4.50 33.69 -2.99
CA THR A 304 3.33 33.64 -2.10
C THR A 304 2.63 32.30 -2.21
N VAL A 305 1.86 31.93 -1.20
CA VAL A 305 1.12 30.68 -1.18
C VAL A 305 0.06 30.64 -2.31
N GLY A 306 -0.60 31.75 -2.60
CA GLY A 306 -1.57 31.83 -3.69
C GLY A 306 -0.96 31.58 -5.07
N LYS A 307 0.28 32.08 -5.31
CA LYS A 307 1.01 31.81 -6.55
C LYS A 307 1.46 30.36 -6.62
N LEU A 308 1.90 29.76 -5.53
CA LEU A 308 2.23 28.34 -5.46
C LEU A 308 1.00 27.47 -5.72
N TYR A 309 -0.14 27.83 -5.16
CA TYR A 309 -1.40 27.10 -5.35
C TYR A 309 -1.80 27.05 -6.84
N SER A 310 -1.63 28.15 -7.58
CA SER A 310 -1.90 28.17 -9.01
C SER A 310 -0.91 27.30 -9.82
N LYS A 311 0.36 27.19 -9.39
CA LYS A 311 1.35 26.32 -10.03
C LYS A 311 1.06 24.85 -9.78
N LEU A 312 0.53 24.50 -8.61
CA LEU A 312 0.05 23.15 -8.33
C LEU A 312 -1.15 22.79 -9.21
N ALA A 313 -2.09 23.72 -9.42
CA ALA A 313 -3.20 23.50 -10.35
C ALA A 313 -2.72 23.29 -11.79
N ASP A 314 -1.70 24.07 -12.25
CA ASP A 314 -1.07 23.87 -13.56
C ASP A 314 -0.41 22.48 -13.67
N ALA A 315 0.28 22.03 -12.62
CA ALA A 315 0.87 20.69 -12.60
C ALA A 315 -0.19 19.58 -12.67
N VAL A 316 -1.27 19.69 -11.92
CA VAL A 316 -2.40 18.74 -11.95
C VAL A 316 -3.01 18.67 -13.36
N GLN A 317 -3.24 19.81 -13.99
CA GLN A 317 -3.77 19.90 -15.34
C GLN A 317 -2.82 19.23 -16.35
N ARG A 318 -1.51 19.47 -16.26
CA ARG A 318 -0.52 18.88 -17.18
C ARG A 318 -0.51 17.36 -17.11
N VAL A 319 -0.51 16.78 -15.89
CA VAL A 319 -0.61 15.31 -15.74
C VAL A 319 -1.89 14.82 -16.41
N HIS A 320 -3.03 15.44 -16.12
CA HIS A 320 -4.31 15.00 -16.65
C HIS A 320 -4.37 15.10 -18.18
N THR A 321 -3.85 16.18 -18.76
CA THR A 321 -3.86 16.40 -20.20
C THR A 321 -2.90 15.49 -20.96
N LEU A 322 -1.68 15.28 -20.43
CA LEU A 322 -0.62 14.57 -21.15
C LEU A 322 -0.61 13.06 -20.87
N ARG A 323 -1.09 12.65 -19.69
CA ARG A 323 -1.22 11.23 -19.30
C ARG A 323 -2.62 10.70 -19.57
N TYR A 324 -3.60 11.57 -19.80
CA TYR A 324 -5.04 11.26 -19.94
C TYR A 324 -5.66 10.59 -18.69
N MET A 325 -5.00 10.74 -17.54
CA MET A 325 -5.45 10.22 -16.25
C MET A 325 -5.09 11.22 -15.15
N PRO A 326 -5.91 11.33 -14.07
CA PRO A 326 -5.62 12.25 -12.98
C PRO A 326 -4.37 11.81 -12.19
N PRO A 327 -3.60 12.74 -11.60
CA PRO A 327 -2.58 12.43 -10.63
C PRO A 327 -3.19 11.81 -9.37
N THR A 328 -2.38 11.15 -8.55
CA THR A 328 -2.83 10.48 -7.32
C THR A 328 -2.21 11.04 -6.05
N ALA A 329 -1.10 11.76 -6.15
CA ALA A 329 -0.41 12.31 -4.99
C ALA A 329 0.39 13.57 -5.32
N ILE A 330 0.58 14.39 -4.29
CA ILE A 330 1.52 15.50 -4.26
C ILE A 330 2.59 15.17 -3.24
N VAL A 331 3.86 15.22 -3.63
CA VAL A 331 4.99 14.94 -2.73
C VAL A 331 5.84 16.20 -2.59
N MET A 332 6.16 16.56 -1.35
CA MET A 332 6.97 17.72 -1.03
C MET A 332 7.81 17.51 0.24
N HIS A 333 8.83 18.35 0.40
CA HIS A 333 9.62 18.35 1.63
C HIS A 333 8.81 18.88 2.83
N PRO A 334 8.96 18.34 4.06
CA PRO A 334 8.23 18.78 5.26
C PRO A 334 8.31 20.29 5.53
N ARG A 335 9.47 20.93 5.23
CA ARG A 335 9.60 22.38 5.40
C ARG A 335 8.65 23.19 4.51
N ARG A 336 8.32 22.68 3.31
CA ARG A 336 7.36 23.33 2.42
C ARG A 336 5.93 23.18 2.92
N TRP A 337 5.61 22.02 3.45
CA TRP A 337 4.30 21.81 4.10
C TRP A 337 4.15 22.69 5.34
N ALA A 338 5.21 22.82 6.16
CA ALA A 338 5.18 23.71 7.32
C ALA A 338 4.95 25.18 6.93
N TYR A 339 5.53 25.62 5.80
CA TYR A 339 5.26 26.96 5.26
C TYR A 339 3.78 27.14 4.89
N LEU A 340 3.14 26.13 4.30
CA LEU A 340 1.71 26.18 4.01
C LEU A 340 0.85 26.22 5.28
N LEU A 341 1.24 25.45 6.30
CA LEU A 341 0.57 25.45 7.62
C LEU A 341 0.67 26.81 8.33
N ALA A 342 1.82 27.47 8.24
CA ALA A 342 2.05 28.78 8.85
C ALA A 342 1.35 29.93 8.08
N SER A 343 0.88 29.66 6.86
CA SER A 343 0.32 30.71 6.01
C SER A 343 -1.10 31.07 6.42
N VAL A 344 -1.37 32.37 6.45
CA VAL A 344 -2.67 32.96 6.79
C VAL A 344 -3.16 33.87 5.66
N ASP A 345 -4.47 34.09 5.62
CA ASP A 345 -5.08 35.07 4.72
C ASP A 345 -4.87 36.53 5.21
N ALA A 346 -5.38 37.50 4.45
CA ALA A 346 -5.28 38.92 4.83
C ALA A 346 -5.99 39.27 6.15
N ASN A 347 -6.86 38.37 6.65
CA ASN A 347 -7.58 38.54 7.91
C ASN A 347 -6.97 37.69 9.05
N GLY A 348 -5.80 37.10 8.85
CA GLY A 348 -5.12 36.27 9.83
C GLY A 348 -5.71 34.85 10.02
N ARG A 349 -6.54 34.38 9.06
CA ARG A 349 -7.12 33.05 9.13
C ARG A 349 -6.19 32.02 8.49
N PRO A 350 -5.97 30.85 9.10
CA PRO A 350 -5.13 29.83 8.51
C PRO A 350 -5.71 29.35 7.17
N LEU A 351 -4.81 29.16 6.20
CA LEU A 351 -5.17 28.65 4.86
C LEU A 351 -5.25 27.13 4.81
N VAL A 352 -4.64 26.43 5.78
CA VAL A 352 -4.74 24.98 5.95
C VAL A 352 -5.61 24.72 7.18
N VAL A 353 -6.71 24.00 7.00
CA VAL A 353 -7.76 23.84 8.01
C VAL A 353 -8.11 22.37 8.21
N PRO A 354 -8.65 21.96 9.37
CA PRO A 354 -9.22 20.62 9.56
C PRO A 354 -10.33 20.33 8.53
N GLY A 355 -10.41 19.06 8.08
CA GLY A 355 -11.34 18.65 7.02
C GLY A 355 -12.83 18.84 7.31
N ALA A 356 -13.20 18.93 8.58
CA ALA A 356 -14.60 19.18 9.01
C ALA A 356 -14.81 20.68 9.27
N GLY A 357 -15.28 21.41 8.30
CA GLY A 357 -15.65 22.83 8.46
C GLY A 357 -14.84 23.77 7.55
N ASN A 358 -14.79 23.45 6.28
CA ASN A 358 -14.06 24.21 5.27
C ASN A 358 -14.50 25.68 5.19
N PRO A 359 -13.72 26.64 5.68
CA PRO A 359 -13.92 28.02 5.26
C PRO A 359 -13.62 28.15 3.76
N GLN A 360 -14.33 29.03 3.09
CA GLN A 360 -14.23 29.22 1.63
C GLN A 360 -12.84 29.65 1.12
N ASN A 361 -11.92 30.04 2.01
CA ASN A 361 -10.55 30.43 1.71
C ASN A 361 -9.51 29.32 1.90
N ALA A 362 -9.92 28.11 2.29
CA ALA A 362 -8.99 27.00 2.52
C ALA A 362 -8.33 26.54 1.21
N ILE A 363 -7.02 26.47 1.18
CA ILE A 363 -6.22 25.94 0.07
C ILE A 363 -5.85 24.46 0.26
N ALA A 364 -5.87 23.99 1.49
CA ALA A 364 -5.58 22.61 1.85
C ALA A 364 -6.33 22.22 3.12
N THR A 365 -6.50 20.93 3.33
CA THR A 365 -7.04 20.36 4.56
C THR A 365 -6.00 19.48 5.24
N LEU A 366 -6.04 19.46 6.57
CA LEU A 366 -5.25 18.50 7.35
C LEU A 366 -5.84 17.10 7.15
N GLY A 367 -4.98 16.13 6.95
CA GLY A 367 -5.40 14.72 6.96
C GLY A 367 -5.85 14.30 8.35
N ALA A 368 -6.90 13.49 8.44
CA ALA A 368 -7.08 12.66 9.61
C ALA A 368 -5.83 11.77 9.75
N VAL A 369 -5.34 11.59 10.97
CA VAL A 369 -4.08 10.87 11.31
C VAL A 369 -4.19 9.37 10.93
N ALA A 370 -4.41 9.07 9.67
CA ALA A 370 -4.77 7.72 9.24
C ALA A 370 -3.65 6.99 8.47
N ALA A 371 -2.66 7.71 7.95
CA ALA A 371 -1.53 7.09 7.26
C ALA A 371 -0.26 7.84 7.61
N GLU A 372 0.77 7.10 8.01
CA GLU A 372 2.11 7.65 8.15
C GLU A 372 2.49 8.35 6.84
N GLN A 373 2.92 9.63 6.93
CA GLN A 373 3.39 10.47 5.83
C GLN A 373 2.32 11.20 4.99
N VAL A 374 1.06 10.85 5.03
CA VAL A 374 -0.02 11.66 4.45
C VAL A 374 -0.42 12.73 5.46
N VAL A 375 -0.01 13.96 5.21
CA VAL A 375 -0.19 15.08 6.15
C VAL A 375 -1.45 15.89 5.88
N GLY A 376 -2.02 15.80 4.68
CA GLY A 376 -3.22 16.54 4.32
C GLY A 376 -3.66 16.30 2.88
N GLN A 377 -4.57 17.13 2.40
CA GLN A 377 -5.04 17.11 1.02
C GLN A 377 -4.99 18.52 0.43
N MET A 378 -4.60 18.59 -0.85
CA MET A 378 -4.61 19.82 -1.64
C MET A 378 -5.07 19.49 -3.06
N HIS A 379 -5.92 20.31 -3.64
CA HIS A 379 -6.58 20.05 -4.94
C HIS A 379 -7.29 18.67 -5.01
N GLY A 380 -7.78 18.16 -3.88
CA GLY A 380 -8.38 16.82 -3.82
C GLY A 380 -7.39 15.66 -3.83
N LEU A 381 -6.08 15.95 -3.80
CA LEU A 381 -5.01 14.96 -3.79
C LEU A 381 -4.37 14.87 -2.40
N PRO A 382 -3.99 13.68 -1.95
CA PRO A 382 -3.21 13.52 -0.72
C PRO A 382 -1.86 14.19 -0.87
N VAL A 383 -1.44 14.93 0.17
CA VAL A 383 -0.12 15.51 0.30
C VAL A 383 0.73 14.59 1.16
N ILE A 384 1.85 14.16 0.59
CA ILE A 384 2.83 13.29 1.24
C ILE A 384 4.08 14.12 1.49
N THR A 385 4.59 14.05 2.71
CA THR A 385 5.86 14.72 3.04
C THR A 385 6.99 13.71 3.14
N ASP A 386 8.10 14.04 2.49
CA ASP A 386 9.29 13.22 2.50
C ASP A 386 10.54 14.07 2.81
N PRO A 387 11.25 13.78 3.91
CA PRO A 387 12.47 14.48 4.25
C PRO A 387 13.62 14.27 3.25
N ASN A 388 13.56 13.22 2.42
CA ASN A 388 14.57 12.91 1.41
C ASN A 388 14.39 13.75 0.11
N MET A 389 13.30 14.49 0.00
CA MET A 389 13.12 15.43 -1.12
C MET A 389 14.22 16.48 -1.12
N PRO A 390 14.86 16.74 -2.27
CA PRO A 390 15.99 17.65 -2.33
C PRO A 390 15.58 19.08 -1.97
N THR A 391 16.44 19.73 -1.18
CA THR A 391 16.26 21.10 -0.69
C THR A 391 17.43 22.01 -1.04
N ASN A 392 18.40 21.49 -1.80
CA ASN A 392 19.67 22.12 -2.13
C ASN A 392 19.80 22.40 -3.63
N LEU A 393 18.69 22.66 -4.29
CA LEU A 393 18.67 22.91 -5.73
C LEU A 393 18.84 24.37 -6.10
N GLY A 394 18.97 24.62 -7.41
CA GLY A 394 19.18 25.95 -7.97
C GLY A 394 20.56 26.53 -7.70
N THR A 395 20.80 27.70 -8.26
CA THR A 395 22.10 28.40 -8.15
C THR A 395 22.46 28.75 -6.71
N GLY A 396 21.45 29.00 -5.87
CA GLY A 396 21.64 29.31 -4.44
C GLY A 396 21.70 28.09 -3.52
N THR A 397 21.60 26.86 -4.07
CA THR A 397 21.57 25.60 -3.29
C THR A 397 20.57 25.58 -2.14
N ASN A 398 19.42 26.24 -2.32
CA ASN A 398 18.41 26.43 -1.27
C ASN A 398 16.97 26.22 -1.76
N GLN A 399 16.79 25.73 -2.99
CA GLN A 399 15.48 25.51 -3.59
C GLN A 399 14.97 24.09 -3.34
N ASP A 400 13.66 24.00 -3.09
CA ASP A 400 12.92 22.73 -3.03
C ASP A 400 12.39 22.35 -4.39
N VAL A 401 11.85 21.15 -4.44
CA VAL A 401 10.96 20.70 -5.52
C VAL A 401 9.69 20.11 -4.94
N ILE A 402 8.63 20.17 -5.75
CA ILE A 402 7.36 19.51 -5.48
C ILE A 402 7.05 18.61 -6.65
N HIS A 403 6.69 17.37 -6.40
CA HIS A 403 6.25 16.44 -7.42
C HIS A 403 4.73 16.26 -7.36
N VAL A 404 4.08 16.38 -8.49
CA VAL A 404 2.69 15.98 -8.70
C VAL A 404 2.71 14.79 -9.63
N LEU A 405 2.23 13.65 -9.17
CA LEU A 405 2.45 12.40 -9.88
C LEU A 405 1.29 11.42 -9.74
N ARG A 406 1.31 10.43 -10.64
CA ARG A 406 0.48 9.25 -10.56
C ARG A 406 1.33 8.07 -10.08
N ALA A 407 1.14 7.67 -8.83
CA ALA A 407 1.96 6.67 -8.13
C ALA A 407 2.00 5.31 -8.81
N SER A 408 0.88 4.85 -9.38
CA SER A 408 0.77 3.55 -10.06
C SER A 408 1.64 3.41 -11.31
N ASP A 409 2.14 4.52 -11.86
CA ASP A 409 2.97 4.50 -13.06
C ASP A 409 4.46 4.38 -12.76
N LEU A 410 4.86 4.55 -11.48
CA LEU A 410 6.21 4.36 -10.98
C LEU A 410 6.39 2.90 -10.55
N LEU A 411 7.36 2.21 -11.13
CA LEU A 411 7.63 0.81 -10.83
C LEU A 411 8.95 0.67 -10.07
N LEU A 412 8.86 0.03 -8.90
CA LEU A 412 10.00 -0.27 -8.05
C LEU A 412 10.07 -1.79 -7.83
N PHE A 413 11.16 -2.40 -8.24
CA PHE A 413 11.41 -3.83 -8.06
C PHE A 413 12.50 -4.02 -7.01
N GLU A 414 12.22 -4.82 -5.99
CA GLU A 414 13.13 -5.05 -4.87
C GLU A 414 13.31 -6.54 -4.59
N SER A 415 14.56 -6.96 -4.32
CA SER A 415 14.87 -8.36 -4.01
C SER A 415 14.71 -8.72 -2.54
N GLY A 416 14.34 -7.79 -1.69
CA GLY A 416 14.52 -7.92 -0.26
C GLY A 416 15.99 -7.79 0.17
N ILE A 417 16.18 -7.53 1.45
CA ILE A 417 17.51 -7.32 2.03
C ILE A 417 18.14 -8.66 2.40
N ARG A 418 19.42 -8.76 2.12
CA ARG A 418 20.26 -9.89 2.49
C ARG A 418 21.35 -9.44 3.44
N THR A 419 21.62 -10.27 4.45
CA THR A 419 22.67 -10.04 5.42
C THR A 419 23.76 -11.10 5.29
N ARG A 420 24.99 -10.69 5.48
CA ARG A 420 26.15 -11.60 5.53
C ARG A 420 27.02 -11.23 6.71
N VAL A 421 27.56 -12.24 7.35
CA VAL A 421 28.58 -12.10 8.38
C VAL A 421 29.87 -12.67 7.80
N LEU A 422 30.93 -11.90 7.77
CA LEU A 422 32.24 -12.27 7.21
C LEU A 422 33.28 -12.24 8.34
N PRO A 423 33.49 -13.36 9.02
CA PRO A 423 34.45 -13.45 10.12
C PRO A 423 35.88 -13.50 9.63
N GLU A 424 36.11 -13.95 8.39
CA GLU A 424 37.47 -14.18 7.86
C GLU A 424 38.18 -12.89 7.47
N VAL A 425 37.46 -11.84 7.09
CA VAL A 425 38.04 -10.60 6.55
C VAL A 425 38.86 -9.82 7.57
N GLY A 426 38.55 -9.93 8.85
CA GLY A 426 39.23 -9.26 9.95
C GLY A 426 39.83 -10.19 10.99
N SER A 427 40.04 -11.47 10.65
CA SER A 427 40.44 -12.51 11.62
C SER A 427 41.76 -12.19 12.33
N GLY A 428 42.71 -11.55 11.66
CA GLY A 428 43.98 -11.13 12.26
C GLY A 428 43.86 -10.03 13.35
N ASN A 429 42.73 -9.30 13.35
CA ASN A 429 42.46 -8.21 14.30
C ASN A 429 41.27 -8.51 15.21
N LEU A 430 40.80 -9.76 15.28
CA LEU A 430 39.59 -10.18 16.02
C LEU A 430 38.37 -9.30 15.66
N THR A 431 38.20 -9.02 14.36
CA THR A 431 37.12 -8.20 13.84
C THR A 431 36.24 -9.02 12.94
N VAL A 432 34.92 -8.84 13.07
CA VAL A 432 33.88 -9.46 12.23
C VAL A 432 33.23 -8.37 11.40
N ARG A 433 33.04 -8.62 10.11
CA ARG A 433 32.36 -7.72 9.21
C ARG A 433 30.91 -8.14 9.02
N LEU A 434 29.98 -7.23 9.31
CA LEU A 434 28.59 -7.33 8.96
C LEU A 434 28.33 -6.62 7.64
N GLN A 435 27.65 -7.28 6.72
CA GLN A 435 27.21 -6.69 5.45
C GLN A 435 25.69 -6.78 5.32
N VAL A 436 25.11 -5.68 4.85
CA VAL A 436 23.69 -5.59 4.43
C VAL A 436 23.69 -5.20 2.97
N TYR A 437 22.99 -5.93 2.13
CA TYR A 437 22.85 -5.60 0.73
C TYR A 437 21.49 -6.01 0.16
N GLY A 438 21.06 -5.31 -0.86
CA GLY A 438 19.85 -5.64 -1.61
C GLY A 438 19.97 -5.15 -3.04
N TYR A 439 19.14 -5.72 -3.89
CA TYR A 439 19.06 -5.36 -5.30
C TYR A 439 17.78 -4.61 -5.55
N LEU A 440 17.85 -3.57 -6.34
CA LEU A 440 16.67 -2.81 -6.75
C LEU A 440 16.77 -2.42 -8.23
N ALA A 441 15.63 -2.31 -8.88
CA ALA A 441 15.48 -1.67 -10.16
C ALA A 441 14.30 -0.70 -10.08
N PHE A 442 14.45 0.47 -10.65
CA PHE A 442 13.41 1.48 -10.64
C PHE A 442 13.23 2.07 -12.04
N THR A 443 11.99 2.34 -12.40
CA THR A 443 11.69 3.09 -13.62
C THR A 443 10.44 3.94 -13.49
N ALA A 444 10.56 5.21 -13.89
CA ALA A 444 9.46 6.13 -14.15
C ALA A 444 9.26 6.33 -15.68
N GLY A 445 10.10 5.69 -16.49
CA GLY A 445 10.13 5.85 -17.93
C GLY A 445 8.96 5.21 -18.69
N ARG A 446 8.14 4.39 -18.01
CA ARG A 446 6.93 3.82 -18.59
C ARG A 446 5.96 4.90 -19.06
N TYR A 447 5.70 5.87 -18.22
CA TYR A 447 4.84 7.02 -18.50
C TYR A 447 5.44 8.30 -17.91
N PRO A 448 6.49 8.89 -18.51
CA PRO A 448 7.15 10.05 -17.94
C PRO A 448 6.21 11.28 -17.82
N LYS A 449 5.17 11.38 -18.64
CA LYS A 449 4.15 12.43 -18.56
C LYS A 449 3.18 12.28 -17.37
N SER A 450 3.27 11.19 -16.61
CA SER A 450 2.53 11.04 -15.36
C SER A 450 3.17 11.79 -14.17
N ILE A 451 4.30 12.44 -14.40
CA ILE A 451 5.09 13.14 -13.40
C ILE A 451 5.31 14.59 -13.84
N VAL A 452 5.02 15.50 -12.91
CA VAL A 452 5.34 16.92 -13.06
C VAL A 452 6.19 17.37 -11.89
N GLU A 453 7.38 17.90 -12.19
CA GLU A 453 8.23 18.55 -11.20
C GLU A 453 7.98 20.05 -11.20
N ILE A 454 7.66 20.63 -10.05
CA ILE A 454 7.60 22.07 -9.84
C ILE A 454 8.90 22.49 -9.18
N GLY A 455 9.64 23.40 -9.83
CA GLY A 455 10.92 23.90 -9.36
C GLY A 455 11.13 25.37 -9.70
N GLY A 456 12.17 25.97 -9.14
CA GLY A 456 12.56 27.36 -9.44
C GLY A 456 12.69 28.26 -8.21
N THR A 457 13.01 29.51 -8.43
CA THR A 457 13.32 30.49 -7.38
C THR A 457 12.15 30.83 -6.45
N GLY A 458 10.91 30.51 -6.86
CA GLY A 458 9.74 30.62 -5.98
C GLY A 458 9.68 29.55 -4.90
N LEU A 459 10.51 28.50 -5.00
CA LEU A 459 10.63 27.43 -3.99
C LEU A 459 11.91 27.53 -3.15
N VAL A 460 12.46 28.73 -2.98
CA VAL A 460 13.54 28.99 -2.03
C VAL A 460 13.09 28.62 -0.60
N SER A 461 14.06 28.31 0.26
CA SER A 461 13.80 28.01 1.68
C SER A 461 12.83 29.04 2.28
N PRO A 462 11.68 28.61 2.81
CA PRO A 462 10.71 29.56 3.35
C PRO A 462 11.24 30.21 4.62
N ALA A 463 10.91 31.49 4.82
CA ALA A 463 11.00 32.16 6.11
C ALA A 463 9.64 32.05 6.81
N PHE A 464 9.65 31.80 8.13
CA PHE A 464 8.47 31.71 8.98
C PHE A 464 8.27 32.98 9.78
#